data_ecb0e4099efed28c577894f286ccb8ba
#
_entry.id   ecb0e4099efed28c577894f286ccb8ba
#
_cell.length_a   1.000
_cell.length_b   1.000
_cell.length_c   1.000
_cell.angle_alpha   90.00
_cell.angle_beta   90.00
_cell.angle_gamma   90.00
#
_symmetry.space_group_name_H-M   'P 1'
#
loop_
_entity.id
_entity.type
_entity.pdbx_description
1 polymer ?
#
loop_
_entity_poly.entity_id
_entity_poly.type
_entity_poly.pdbx_seq_one_letter_code
_entity_poly.pdbx_strand_id
1 'polypeptide(L)'
;MTQGDKMAACTGVILAGGQGSRMGGQDKGLLMMQSKPLYQHVLARLRPQVDIVLISANRNIDRYQLSGYQVVTDSMKDYPGPLAGMLSGLRHSPTDWVAFCACDTPQIPCDFVARLWQQRNNAPAVWVKSSQRDHPTLALMNKAIADDLETWLLRGERRLMQFMREHGGHPVLFSDPESAFSNINTPDDLIMQEKS
;
A
#
# COMPACT_ATOMS: atom_id res chain seq x y z
N MET A 1 -4.34 2.95 -33.81
CA MET A 1 -3.44 2.57 -32.70
C MET A 1 -3.56 3.65 -31.65
N THR A 2 -4.33 3.43 -30.61
CA THR A 2 -4.34 4.29 -29.43
C THR A 2 -2.95 4.18 -28.79
N GLN A 3 -2.19 5.28 -28.82
CA GLN A 3 -1.02 5.42 -27.96
C GLN A 3 -1.50 5.13 -26.55
N GLY A 4 -1.06 3.98 -25.99
CA GLY A 4 -1.34 3.67 -24.59
C GLY A 4 -0.87 4.85 -23.74
N ASP A 5 -1.78 5.36 -22.91
CA ASP A 5 -1.52 6.49 -22.01
C ASP A 5 -0.26 6.17 -21.19
N LYS A 6 0.84 6.87 -21.49
CA LYS A 6 2.12 6.67 -20.81
C LYS A 6 1.93 6.92 -19.33
N MET A 7 2.32 5.95 -18.51
CA MET A 7 2.20 6.08 -17.07
C MET A 7 2.96 7.30 -16.56
N ALA A 8 2.28 8.15 -15.79
CA ALA A 8 2.91 9.30 -15.12
C ALA A 8 3.92 8.83 -14.07
N ALA A 9 4.84 9.74 -13.69
CA ALA A 9 5.75 9.48 -12.58
C ALA A 9 4.98 9.10 -11.32
N CYS A 10 5.41 8.06 -10.64
CA CYS A 10 4.72 7.45 -9.52
C CYS A 10 5.65 7.21 -8.34
N THR A 11 5.16 7.54 -7.14
CA THR A 11 5.80 7.19 -5.88
C THR A 11 5.14 5.95 -5.32
N GLY A 12 5.93 4.94 -4.96
CA GLY A 12 5.46 3.76 -4.23
C GLY A 12 5.59 3.97 -2.73
N VAL A 13 4.56 3.65 -1.96
CA VAL A 13 4.57 3.74 -0.51
C VAL A 13 4.25 2.38 0.10
N ILE A 14 5.17 1.86 0.91
CA ILE A 14 4.95 0.66 1.71
C ILE A 14 4.36 1.09 3.06
N LEU A 15 3.16 0.59 3.37
CA LEU A 15 2.45 0.87 4.61
C LEU A 15 2.89 -0.11 5.69
N ALA A 16 3.73 0.36 6.62
CA ALA A 16 4.30 -0.44 7.70
C ALA A 16 3.82 0.00 9.11
N GLY A 17 2.72 0.74 9.20
CA GLY A 17 2.25 1.43 10.42
C GLY A 17 1.23 0.68 11.27
N GLY A 18 1.03 -0.64 11.11
CA GLY A 18 0.03 -1.39 11.88
C GLY A 18 0.40 -1.60 13.37
N GLN A 19 -0.61 -1.78 14.23
CA GLN A 19 -0.39 -2.02 15.68
C GLN A 19 0.13 -3.43 16.02
N GLY A 20 0.16 -4.35 15.07
CA GLY A 20 0.75 -5.69 15.24
C GLY A 20 0.14 -6.55 16.36
N SER A 21 -1.06 -6.22 16.85
CA SER A 21 -1.68 -6.90 18.00
C SER A 21 -1.90 -8.39 17.82
N ARG A 22 -2.16 -8.84 16.58
CA ARG A 22 -2.39 -10.25 16.23
C ARG A 22 -1.10 -11.09 16.15
N MET A 23 0.06 -10.44 16.10
CA MET A 23 1.38 -11.07 16.06
C MET A 23 2.15 -10.83 17.36
N GLY A 24 1.46 -10.79 18.51
CA GLY A 24 2.09 -10.59 19.81
C GLY A 24 2.70 -9.20 20.00
N GLY A 25 2.17 -8.16 19.32
CA GLY A 25 2.72 -6.80 19.35
C GLY A 25 3.93 -6.59 18.46
N GLN A 26 4.36 -7.60 17.70
CA GLN A 26 5.48 -7.50 16.77
C GLN A 26 5.10 -6.66 15.55
N ASP A 27 6.10 -5.95 15.03
CA ASP A 27 5.96 -5.22 13.77
C ASP A 27 5.95 -6.21 12.59
N LYS A 28 4.81 -6.33 11.91
CA LYS A 28 4.62 -7.29 10.82
C LYS A 28 5.63 -7.15 9.70
N GLY A 29 5.96 -5.91 9.32
CA GLY A 29 6.92 -5.65 8.25
C GLY A 29 8.33 -6.17 8.55
N LEU A 30 8.66 -6.38 9.83
CA LEU A 30 9.96 -6.86 10.28
C LEU A 30 9.99 -8.36 10.56
N LEU A 31 8.87 -9.07 10.43
CA LEU A 31 8.84 -10.53 10.53
C LEU A 31 9.65 -11.15 9.39
N MET A 32 10.44 -12.16 9.75
CA MET A 32 11.32 -12.81 8.79
C MET A 32 10.58 -13.89 8.00
N MET A 33 10.70 -13.83 6.68
CA MET A 33 10.27 -14.86 5.75
C MET A 33 11.42 -15.15 4.79
N GLN A 34 11.85 -16.41 4.69
CA GLN A 34 12.99 -16.80 3.84
C GLN A 34 14.22 -15.91 4.07
N SER A 35 14.56 -15.70 5.33
CA SER A 35 15.73 -14.91 5.77
C SER A 35 15.69 -13.41 5.44
N LYS A 36 14.53 -12.87 5.04
CA LYS A 36 14.32 -11.44 4.79
C LYS A 36 13.07 -10.92 5.51
N PRO A 37 13.08 -9.69 6.02
CA PRO A 37 11.85 -9.07 6.54
C PRO A 37 10.77 -8.99 5.48
N LEU A 38 9.49 -9.12 5.88
CA LEU A 38 8.35 -9.09 4.96
C LEU A 38 8.34 -7.83 4.08
N TYR A 39 8.63 -6.66 4.64
CA TYR A 39 8.63 -5.43 3.87
C TYR A 39 9.66 -5.45 2.72
N GLN A 40 10.77 -6.17 2.88
CA GLN A 40 11.78 -6.28 1.81
C GLN A 40 11.30 -7.15 0.65
N HIS A 41 10.45 -8.14 0.88
CA HIS A 41 9.79 -8.89 -0.19
C HIS A 41 8.84 -8.00 -0.98
N VAL A 42 8.06 -7.17 -0.28
CA VAL A 42 7.18 -6.18 -0.92
C VAL A 42 7.99 -5.15 -1.69
N LEU A 43 9.05 -4.62 -1.09
CA LEU A 43 9.95 -3.65 -1.70
C LEU A 43 10.57 -4.17 -3.01
N ALA A 44 11.02 -5.42 -3.03
CA ALA A 44 11.62 -6.02 -4.22
C ALA A 44 10.65 -6.08 -5.42
N ARG A 45 9.34 -6.24 -5.15
CA ARG A 45 8.31 -6.27 -6.19
C ARG A 45 7.79 -4.88 -6.55
N LEU A 46 7.72 -3.96 -5.60
CA LEU A 46 7.22 -2.60 -5.81
C LEU A 46 8.23 -1.72 -6.54
N ARG A 47 9.49 -1.77 -6.14
CA ARG A 47 10.54 -0.87 -6.64
C ARG A 47 10.63 -0.78 -8.17
N PRO A 48 10.60 -1.89 -8.93
CA PRO A 48 10.66 -1.83 -10.39
C PRO A 48 9.44 -1.18 -11.05
N GLN A 49 8.35 -1.01 -10.31
CA GLN A 49 7.07 -0.50 -10.83
C GLN A 49 6.90 1.02 -10.65
N VAL A 50 7.77 1.66 -9.87
CA VAL A 50 7.64 3.07 -9.46
C VAL A 50 8.98 3.81 -9.60
N ASP A 51 8.93 5.13 -9.60
CA ASP A 51 10.14 5.97 -9.74
C ASP A 51 10.80 6.25 -8.41
N ILE A 52 10.02 6.36 -7.33
CA ILE A 52 10.47 6.70 -5.99
C ILE A 52 9.77 5.76 -5.01
N VAL A 53 10.46 5.38 -3.94
CA VAL A 53 9.88 4.57 -2.85
C VAL A 53 9.98 5.32 -1.53
N LEU A 54 8.88 5.33 -0.79
CA LEU A 54 8.79 5.77 0.61
C LEU A 54 8.30 4.60 1.46
N ILE A 55 8.72 4.56 2.72
CA ILE A 55 8.19 3.63 3.72
C ILE A 55 7.46 4.45 4.78
N SER A 56 6.17 4.18 4.98
CA SER A 56 5.37 4.80 6.04
C SER A 56 5.44 3.92 7.28
N ALA A 57 6.06 4.40 8.35
CA ALA A 57 6.19 3.68 9.61
C ALA A 57 6.19 4.64 10.79
N ASN A 58 5.59 4.23 11.92
CA ASN A 58 5.51 5.02 13.15
C ASN A 58 6.38 4.46 14.28
N ARG A 59 6.94 3.27 14.09
CA ARG A 59 7.84 2.61 15.05
C ARG A 59 8.94 1.87 14.31
N ASN A 60 10.02 1.52 15.01
CA ASN A 60 11.18 0.84 14.44
C ASN A 60 11.74 1.55 13.20
N ILE A 61 11.66 2.88 13.19
CA ILE A 61 12.02 3.74 12.05
C ILE A 61 13.46 3.47 11.61
N ASP A 62 14.39 3.37 12.55
CA ASP A 62 15.80 3.06 12.31
C ASP A 62 15.98 1.72 11.57
N ARG A 63 15.18 0.70 11.88
CA ARG A 63 15.23 -0.58 11.19
C ARG A 63 14.76 -0.50 9.75
N TYR A 64 13.69 0.27 9.47
CA TYR A 64 13.24 0.51 8.10
C TYR A 64 14.21 1.40 7.32
N GLN A 65 14.90 2.33 7.97
CA GLN A 65 15.94 3.16 7.35
C GLN A 65 17.13 2.35 6.83
N LEU A 66 17.38 1.16 7.35
CA LEU A 66 18.40 0.24 6.83
C LEU A 66 18.16 -0.16 5.37
N SER A 67 16.93 -0.03 4.87
CA SER A 67 16.60 -0.26 3.46
C SER A 67 17.26 0.74 2.51
N GLY A 68 17.71 1.90 3.02
CA GLY A 68 18.21 3.02 2.22
C GLY A 68 17.11 3.93 1.66
N TYR A 69 15.84 3.62 1.88
CA TYR A 69 14.72 4.44 1.43
C TYR A 69 14.25 5.39 2.53
N GLN A 70 13.63 6.51 2.11
CA GLN A 70 13.07 7.48 3.05
C GLN A 70 11.92 6.86 3.84
N VAL A 71 11.98 6.99 5.15
CA VAL A 71 10.89 6.61 6.07
C VAL A 71 10.13 7.87 6.47
N VAL A 72 8.82 7.85 6.30
CA VAL A 72 7.91 8.94 6.68
C VAL A 72 7.02 8.48 7.83
N THR A 73 6.70 9.39 8.72
CA THR A 73 5.83 9.14 9.88
C THR A 73 4.50 9.86 9.73
N ASP A 74 3.47 9.33 10.38
CA ASP A 74 2.14 9.94 10.35
C ASP A 74 2.14 11.23 11.17
N SER A 75 1.58 12.30 10.59
CA SER A 75 1.29 13.53 11.33
C SER A 75 0.08 13.38 12.26
N MET A 76 -0.79 12.42 11.98
CA MET A 76 -2.02 12.12 12.72
C MET A 76 -1.87 10.79 13.47
N LYS A 77 -1.04 10.77 14.51
CA LYS A 77 -0.62 9.55 15.23
C LYS A 77 -1.75 8.80 15.93
N ASP A 78 -2.83 9.48 16.26
CA ASP A 78 -3.94 8.91 17.03
C ASP A 78 -5.00 8.22 16.16
N TYR A 79 -4.80 8.18 14.85
CA TYR A 79 -5.72 7.55 13.91
C TYR A 79 -5.27 6.13 13.58
N PRO A 80 -6.02 5.10 14.04
CA PRO A 80 -5.68 3.72 13.72
C PRO A 80 -6.01 3.36 12.26
N GLY A 81 -5.29 2.37 11.74
CA GLY A 81 -5.51 1.84 10.40
C GLY A 81 -4.64 2.50 9.32
N PRO A 82 -4.85 2.15 8.03
CA PRO A 82 -3.96 2.55 6.94
C PRO A 82 -4.14 3.99 6.46
N LEU A 83 -5.27 4.64 6.77
CA LEU A 83 -5.63 5.97 6.23
C LEU A 83 -4.61 7.05 6.59
N ALA A 84 -4.13 7.08 7.84
CA ALA A 84 -3.13 8.06 8.27
C ALA A 84 -1.79 7.86 7.55
N GLY A 85 -1.38 6.61 7.36
CA GLY A 85 -0.20 6.26 6.57
C GLY A 85 -0.35 6.64 5.10
N MET A 86 -1.51 6.45 4.53
CA MET A 86 -1.82 6.87 3.16
C MET A 86 -1.79 8.40 3.01
N LEU A 87 -2.37 9.14 3.95
CA LEU A 87 -2.28 10.60 3.95
C LEU A 87 -0.83 11.05 4.03
N SER A 88 -0.04 10.47 4.92
CA SER A 88 1.38 10.77 5.04
C SER A 88 2.13 10.51 3.72
N GLY A 89 1.86 9.38 3.08
CA GLY A 89 2.42 9.05 1.77
C GLY A 89 2.06 10.06 0.69
N LEU A 90 0.81 10.48 0.61
CA LEU A 90 0.34 11.50 -0.34
C LEU A 90 1.04 12.85 -0.08
N ARG A 91 1.15 13.27 1.18
CA ARG A 91 1.78 14.55 1.56
C ARG A 91 3.29 14.59 1.27
N HIS A 92 3.99 13.49 1.47
CA HIS A 92 5.44 13.41 1.25
C HIS A 92 5.83 13.03 -0.18
N SER A 93 4.89 12.64 -1.01
CA SER A 93 5.18 12.24 -2.39
C SER A 93 5.64 13.43 -3.22
N PRO A 94 6.78 13.33 -3.92
CA PRO A 94 7.21 14.35 -4.89
C PRO A 94 6.49 14.22 -6.24
N THR A 95 5.69 13.17 -6.44
CA THR A 95 4.92 12.93 -7.66
C THR A 95 3.43 13.02 -7.40
N ASP A 96 2.64 13.29 -8.45
CA ASP A 96 1.18 13.43 -8.33
C ASP A 96 0.48 12.10 -8.08
N TRP A 97 1.05 11.00 -8.55
CA TRP A 97 0.49 9.66 -8.37
C TRP A 97 1.28 8.86 -7.36
N VAL A 98 0.55 8.15 -6.52
CA VAL A 98 1.11 7.35 -5.41
C VAL A 98 0.47 5.97 -5.42
N ALA A 99 1.32 4.94 -5.49
CA ALA A 99 0.92 3.55 -5.35
C ALA A 99 1.17 3.08 -3.93
N PHE A 100 0.17 2.47 -3.31
CA PHE A 100 0.25 1.94 -1.96
C PHE A 100 0.25 0.43 -1.94
N CYS A 101 1.03 -0.16 -1.06
CA CYS A 101 0.96 -1.57 -0.72
C CYS A 101 1.26 -1.77 0.77
N ALA A 102 0.66 -2.80 1.35
CA ALA A 102 0.91 -3.18 2.74
C ALA A 102 2.23 -3.94 2.86
N CYS A 103 2.91 -3.78 3.98
CA CYS A 103 4.18 -4.47 4.26
C CYS A 103 4.04 -5.99 4.46
N ASP A 104 2.82 -6.48 4.61
CA ASP A 104 2.49 -7.88 4.89
C ASP A 104 1.85 -8.62 3.70
N THR A 105 1.99 -8.08 2.50
CA THR A 105 1.53 -8.70 1.25
C THR A 105 2.73 -9.01 0.33
N PRO A 106 3.56 -10.02 0.66
CA PRO A 106 4.87 -10.22 0.03
C PRO A 106 4.81 -10.71 -1.41
N GLN A 107 3.66 -11.18 -1.90
CA GLN A 107 3.50 -11.74 -3.24
C GLN A 107 2.70 -10.86 -4.19
N ILE A 108 2.64 -9.55 -3.96
CA ILE A 108 1.95 -8.62 -4.87
C ILE A 108 2.41 -8.82 -6.31
N PRO A 109 1.50 -8.72 -7.30
CA PRO A 109 1.90 -8.83 -8.71
C PRO A 109 2.94 -7.78 -9.11
N CYS A 110 3.90 -8.19 -9.93
CA CYS A 110 4.98 -7.30 -10.38
C CYS A 110 4.54 -6.25 -11.40
N ASP A 111 3.28 -6.25 -11.78
CA ASP A 111 2.66 -5.32 -12.73
C ASP A 111 1.39 -4.64 -12.19
N PHE A 112 1.16 -4.72 -10.86
CA PHE A 112 -0.11 -4.23 -10.30
C PHE A 112 -0.27 -2.71 -10.49
N VAL A 113 0.78 -1.94 -10.40
CA VAL A 113 0.73 -0.48 -10.56
C VAL A 113 0.35 -0.11 -12.00
N ALA A 114 0.98 -0.73 -12.99
CA ALA A 114 0.66 -0.50 -14.41
C ALA A 114 -0.78 -0.89 -14.74
N ARG A 115 -1.26 -1.99 -14.18
CA ARG A 115 -2.65 -2.47 -14.40
C ARG A 115 -3.66 -1.53 -13.76
N LEU A 116 -3.41 -1.02 -12.57
CA LEU A 116 -4.24 0.00 -11.93
C LEU A 116 -4.25 1.28 -12.77
N TRP A 117 -3.09 1.72 -13.25
CA TRP A 117 -2.97 2.89 -14.10
C TRP A 117 -3.82 2.78 -15.37
N GLN A 118 -3.67 1.67 -16.08
CA GLN A 118 -4.36 1.44 -17.36
C GLN A 118 -5.89 1.40 -17.22
N GLN A 119 -6.38 0.92 -16.08
CA GLN A 119 -7.81 0.71 -15.86
C GLN A 119 -8.46 1.77 -14.95
N ARG A 120 -7.75 2.85 -14.62
CA ARG A 120 -8.27 3.89 -13.74
C ARG A 120 -9.40 4.74 -14.33
N ASN A 121 -9.54 4.78 -15.66
CA ASN A 121 -10.59 5.57 -16.36
C ASN A 121 -10.68 7.02 -15.87
N ASN A 122 -9.54 7.69 -15.71
CA ASN A 122 -9.40 9.05 -15.15
C ASN A 122 -9.89 9.21 -13.70
N ALA A 123 -10.15 8.13 -12.99
CA ALA A 123 -10.47 8.19 -11.56
C ALA A 123 -9.24 8.62 -10.74
N PRO A 124 -9.43 9.42 -9.66
CA PRO A 124 -8.33 9.85 -8.80
C PRO A 124 -7.87 8.77 -7.82
N ALA A 125 -8.60 7.67 -7.72
CA ALA A 125 -8.26 6.54 -6.86
C ALA A 125 -8.81 5.24 -7.43
N VAL A 126 -7.98 4.20 -7.45
CA VAL A 126 -8.37 2.83 -7.83
C VAL A 126 -7.66 1.85 -6.91
N TRP A 127 -8.25 0.68 -6.70
CA TRP A 127 -7.68 -0.37 -5.86
C TRP A 127 -7.88 -1.74 -6.45
N VAL A 128 -7.10 -2.69 -5.97
CA VAL A 128 -7.19 -4.09 -6.40
C VAL A 128 -8.44 -4.74 -5.83
N LYS A 129 -9.16 -5.44 -6.68
CA LYS A 129 -10.20 -6.40 -6.31
C LYS A 129 -9.82 -7.76 -6.88
N SER A 130 -9.65 -8.74 -6.01
CA SER A 130 -9.45 -10.14 -6.42
C SER A 130 -10.80 -10.81 -6.72
N SER A 131 -10.77 -12.08 -7.13
CA SER A 131 -12.00 -12.86 -7.33
C SER A 131 -12.85 -12.99 -6.06
N GLN A 132 -12.22 -12.87 -4.87
CA GLN A 132 -12.89 -13.09 -3.59
C GLN A 132 -13.25 -11.81 -2.84
N ARG A 133 -12.39 -10.77 -2.92
CA ARG A 133 -12.60 -9.55 -2.12
C ARG A 133 -11.82 -8.35 -2.64
N ASP A 134 -12.16 -7.18 -2.09
CA ASP A 134 -11.40 -5.95 -2.28
C ASP A 134 -10.13 -5.92 -1.41
N HIS A 135 -9.08 -5.30 -1.95
CA HIS A 135 -7.80 -5.07 -1.28
C HIS A 135 -7.45 -3.57 -1.34
N PRO A 136 -8.11 -2.73 -0.53
CA PRO A 136 -8.01 -1.27 -0.66
C PRO A 136 -6.65 -0.69 -0.27
N THR A 137 -5.79 -1.46 0.40
CA THR A 137 -4.41 -1.06 0.70
C THR A 137 -3.47 -1.31 -0.48
N LEU A 138 -3.91 -2.01 -1.52
CA LEU A 138 -3.24 -2.14 -2.81
C LEU A 138 -3.92 -1.17 -3.78
N ALA A 139 -3.47 0.07 -3.81
CA ALA A 139 -4.17 1.16 -4.46
C ALA A 139 -3.24 2.10 -5.21
N LEU A 140 -3.81 2.82 -6.17
CA LEU A 140 -3.17 3.94 -6.85
C LEU A 140 -4.04 5.19 -6.64
N MET A 141 -3.45 6.25 -6.10
CA MET A 141 -4.19 7.47 -5.74
C MET A 141 -3.46 8.72 -6.25
N ASN A 142 -4.24 9.70 -6.69
CA ASN A 142 -3.71 11.03 -7.01
C ASN A 142 -3.61 11.88 -5.72
N LYS A 143 -2.48 12.54 -5.52
CA LYS A 143 -2.27 13.38 -4.31
C LYS A 143 -3.22 14.57 -4.20
N ALA A 144 -3.93 14.93 -5.28
CA ALA A 144 -4.95 15.99 -5.25
C ALA A 144 -6.08 15.71 -4.25
N ILE A 145 -6.32 14.44 -3.88
CA ILE A 145 -7.33 14.09 -2.88
C ILE A 145 -6.80 14.08 -1.43
N ALA A 146 -5.57 14.52 -1.20
CA ALA A 146 -4.97 14.49 0.15
C ALA A 146 -5.72 15.37 1.15
N ASP A 147 -6.15 16.58 0.74
CA ASP A 147 -6.90 17.48 1.63
C ASP A 147 -8.27 16.90 2.01
N ASP A 148 -8.94 16.27 1.06
CA ASP A 148 -10.21 15.59 1.31
C ASP A 148 -10.03 14.39 2.24
N LEU A 149 -8.93 13.65 2.10
CA LEU A 149 -8.60 12.55 3.00
C LEU A 149 -8.33 13.03 4.43
N GLU A 150 -7.62 14.12 4.60
CA GLU A 150 -7.40 14.74 5.90
C GLU A 150 -8.72 15.15 6.56
N THR A 151 -9.60 15.83 5.80
CA THR A 151 -10.95 16.19 6.27
C THR A 151 -11.75 14.96 6.68
N TRP A 152 -11.70 13.89 5.92
CA TRP A 152 -12.34 12.61 6.20
C TRP A 152 -11.87 12.04 7.55
N LEU A 153 -10.57 12.00 7.77
CA LEU A 153 -9.96 11.54 9.02
C LEU A 153 -10.35 12.42 10.21
N LEU A 154 -10.35 13.74 10.05
CA LEU A 154 -10.72 14.70 11.10
C LEU A 154 -12.19 14.56 11.53
N ARG A 155 -13.06 14.07 10.66
CA ARG A 155 -14.46 13.71 11.00
C ARG A 155 -14.58 12.40 11.75
N GLY A 156 -13.49 11.67 11.98
CA GLY A 156 -13.50 10.37 12.62
C GLY A 156 -13.89 9.22 11.69
N GLU A 157 -13.99 9.47 10.39
CA GLU A 157 -14.30 8.45 9.39
C GLU A 157 -13.08 7.57 9.13
N ARG A 158 -13.31 6.26 8.89
CA ARG A 158 -12.22 5.27 8.77
C ARG A 158 -12.37 4.29 7.61
N ARG A 159 -13.43 4.40 6.82
CA ARG A 159 -13.72 3.46 5.74
C ARG A 159 -13.01 3.91 4.45
N LEU A 160 -11.86 3.32 4.20
CA LEU A 160 -11.03 3.68 3.05
C LEU A 160 -11.75 3.53 1.70
N MET A 161 -12.41 2.40 1.45
CA MET A 161 -13.12 2.20 0.18
C MET A 161 -14.28 3.19 -0.01
N GLN A 162 -15.00 3.52 1.06
CA GLN A 162 -16.06 4.52 1.00
C GLN A 162 -15.49 5.89 0.60
N PHE A 163 -14.38 6.29 1.24
CA PHE A 163 -13.67 7.52 0.87
C PHE A 163 -13.33 7.53 -0.62
N MET A 164 -12.68 6.48 -1.11
CA MET A 164 -12.26 6.41 -2.51
C MET A 164 -13.46 6.45 -3.47
N ARG A 165 -14.56 5.76 -3.15
CA ARG A 165 -15.78 5.77 -3.98
C ARG A 165 -16.44 7.14 -4.03
N GLU A 166 -16.55 7.81 -2.89
CA GLU A 166 -17.14 9.16 -2.83
C GLU A 166 -16.35 10.20 -3.63
N HIS A 167 -15.06 9.94 -3.87
CA HIS A 167 -14.18 10.77 -4.69
C HIS A 167 -14.01 10.25 -6.13
N GLY A 168 -14.93 9.41 -6.60
CA GLY A 168 -14.94 8.93 -7.99
C GLY A 168 -14.05 7.71 -8.25
N GLY A 169 -13.53 7.06 -7.20
CA GLY A 169 -12.71 5.87 -7.31
C GLY A 169 -13.52 4.59 -7.56
N HIS A 170 -12.85 3.57 -8.03
CA HIS A 170 -13.44 2.26 -8.29
C HIS A 170 -12.42 1.13 -8.14
N PRO A 171 -12.87 -0.13 -7.91
CA PRO A 171 -11.97 -1.27 -7.94
C PRO A 171 -11.56 -1.64 -9.37
N VAL A 172 -10.40 -2.29 -9.48
CA VAL A 172 -9.91 -2.93 -10.70
C VAL A 172 -9.79 -4.42 -10.45
N LEU A 173 -10.45 -5.23 -11.28
CA LEU A 173 -10.46 -6.68 -11.11
C LEU A 173 -9.13 -7.29 -11.53
N PHE A 174 -8.55 -8.07 -10.63
CA PHE A 174 -7.36 -8.89 -10.85
C PHE A 174 -7.73 -10.36 -10.79
N SER A 175 -7.42 -11.11 -11.84
CA SER A 175 -7.66 -12.56 -11.93
C SER A 175 -6.50 -13.42 -11.42
N ASP A 176 -5.47 -12.80 -10.87
CA ASP A 176 -4.34 -13.48 -10.24
C ASP A 176 -4.81 -14.39 -9.09
N PRO A 177 -4.06 -15.45 -8.75
CA PRO A 177 -4.39 -16.30 -7.60
C PRO A 177 -4.54 -15.47 -6.32
N GLU A 178 -5.47 -15.85 -5.45
CA GLU A 178 -5.72 -15.14 -4.18
C GLU A 178 -4.48 -15.03 -3.30
N SER A 179 -3.56 -15.98 -3.40
CA SER A 179 -2.26 -15.96 -2.71
C SER A 179 -1.40 -14.72 -3.04
N ALA A 180 -1.58 -14.13 -4.23
CA ALA A 180 -0.88 -12.89 -4.61
C ALA A 180 -1.29 -11.69 -3.76
N PHE A 181 -2.45 -11.74 -3.12
CA PHE A 181 -3.02 -10.66 -2.31
C PHE A 181 -3.13 -11.01 -0.83
N SER A 182 -2.65 -12.19 -0.45
CA SER A 182 -2.75 -12.67 0.93
C SER A 182 -1.82 -11.91 1.88
N ASN A 183 -2.41 -11.43 2.97
CA ASN A 183 -1.67 -10.83 4.07
C ASN A 183 -1.09 -11.90 4.97
N ILE A 184 0.07 -11.65 5.54
CA ILE A 184 0.63 -12.45 6.64
C ILE A 184 0.09 -11.88 7.94
N ASN A 185 -0.95 -12.49 8.49
CA ASN A 185 -1.62 -12.05 9.71
C ASN A 185 -1.29 -12.91 10.93
N THR A 186 -0.82 -14.15 10.72
CA THR A 186 -0.52 -15.11 11.77
C THR A 186 0.82 -15.82 11.49
N PRO A 187 1.45 -16.41 12.53
CA PRO A 187 2.63 -17.27 12.31
C PRO A 187 2.37 -18.43 11.35
N ASP A 188 1.14 -18.97 11.33
CA ASP A 188 0.77 -20.06 10.42
C ASP A 188 0.75 -19.59 8.97
N ASP A 189 0.27 -18.37 8.70
CA ASP A 189 0.33 -17.78 7.35
C ASP A 189 1.77 -17.68 6.85
N LEU A 190 2.71 -17.31 7.72
CA LEU A 190 4.12 -17.23 7.41
C LEU A 190 4.67 -18.60 6.97
N ILE A 191 4.37 -19.64 7.75
CA ILE A 191 4.80 -21.02 7.47
C ILE A 191 4.20 -21.52 6.14
N MET A 192 2.94 -21.21 5.88
CA MET A 192 2.27 -21.62 4.64
C MET A 192 2.91 -20.99 3.40
N GLN A 193 3.30 -19.72 3.49
CA GLN A 193 3.95 -19.04 2.37
C GLN A 193 5.40 -19.47 2.13
N GLU A 194 6.11 -19.89 3.18
CA GLU A 194 7.47 -20.43 3.04
C GLU A 194 7.51 -21.79 2.33
N LYS A 195 6.39 -22.51 2.34
CA LYS A 195 6.24 -23.83 1.68
C LYS A 195 5.72 -23.75 0.25
N SER A 196 5.29 -22.58 -0.20
CA SER A 196 4.75 -22.36 -1.54
C SER A 196 5.83 -21.88 -2.50
#